data_e6a5a124167c10b37d29b392b0ce8272
#
_entry.id   e6a5a124167c10b37d29b392b0ce8272
#
_cell.length_a   1.000
_cell.length_b   1.000
_cell.length_c   1.000
_cell.angle_alpha   90.00
_cell.angle_beta   90.00
_cell.angle_gamma   90.00
#
_symmetry.space_group_name_H-M   'P 1'
#
loop_
_entity.id
_entity.type
_entity.pdbx_description
1 polymer ?
#
loop_
_entity_poly.entity_id
_entity_poly.type
_entity_poly.pdbx_seq_one_letter_code
_entity_poly.pdbx_strand_id
1 'polypeptide(L)'
;MSEGDKEMLTAREARALTWSKSHKTEVDQFHNISDLIERTANKGEYSFIFKYELFPKVYDTLRENEYDIIQDELTRNYIISWR
;
A
#
# COMPACT_ATOMS: atom_id res chain seq x y z
N MET A 1 13.73 32.28 6.41
CA MET A 1 13.44 31.93 6.25
C MET A 1 13.24 31.89 6.17
N SER A 2 13.42 31.82 6.24
CA SER A 2 13.22 31.73 6.15
C SER A 2 13.05 31.75 5.98
N GLU A 3 13.20 31.82 5.91
CA GLU A 3 13.09 31.78 5.72
C GLU A 3 13.14 31.85 5.23
N GLY A 4 13.12 32.09 5.22
CA GLY A 4 13.38 32.23 4.80
C GLY A 4 13.79 31.92 4.21
N ASP A 5 13.96 32.61 4.55
CA ASP A 5 14.56 31.90 3.84
C ASP A 5 14.25 30.56 3.72
N LYS A 6 13.55 30.37 3.41
CA LYS A 6 13.08 29.08 3.29
C LYS A 6 13.22 28.56 1.90
N GLU A 7 13.92 27.47 1.76
CA GLU A 7 14.17 26.92 0.44
C GLU A 7 13.00 26.08 -0.02
N MET A 8 12.75 26.13 -1.32
CA MET A 8 11.72 25.33 -1.92
C MET A 8 12.22 23.89 -2.08
N LEU A 9 11.35 22.95 -1.84
CA LEU A 9 11.67 21.54 -2.05
C LEU A 9 11.95 21.28 -3.52
N THR A 10 12.92 20.43 -3.80
CA THR A 10 13.13 19.99 -5.17
C THR A 10 12.01 19.02 -5.55
N ALA A 11 11.83 18.82 -6.85
CA ALA A 11 10.84 17.85 -7.31
C ALA A 11 11.15 16.47 -6.77
N ARG A 12 12.42 16.14 -6.65
CA ARG A 12 12.85 14.86 -6.10
C ARG A 12 12.43 14.71 -4.65
N GLU A 13 12.64 15.75 -3.87
CA GLU A 13 12.27 15.74 -2.45
C GLU A 13 10.76 15.69 -2.30
N ALA A 14 10.04 16.43 -3.13
CA ALA A 14 8.59 16.44 -3.08
C ALA A 14 8.03 15.06 -3.41
N ARG A 15 8.60 14.39 -4.40
CA ARG A 15 8.16 13.04 -4.76
C ARG A 15 8.43 12.06 -3.64
N ALA A 16 9.61 12.15 -3.01
CA ALA A 16 9.96 11.26 -1.91
C ALA A 16 9.03 11.46 -0.73
N LEU A 17 8.71 12.72 -0.43
CA LEU A 17 7.82 13.04 0.67
C LEU A 17 6.41 12.54 0.37
N THR A 18 5.92 12.77 -0.84
CA THR A 18 4.60 12.31 -1.25
C THR A 18 4.51 10.79 -1.16
N TRP A 19 5.52 10.11 -1.68
CA TRP A 19 5.54 8.66 -1.65
C TRP A 19 5.52 8.16 -0.21
N SER A 20 6.34 8.76 0.64
CA SER A 20 6.44 8.40 2.04
C SER A 20 5.11 8.58 2.78
N LYS A 21 4.38 9.65 2.47
CA LYS A 21 3.11 9.92 3.13
C LYS A 21 1.98 9.04 2.60
N SER A 22 1.99 8.75 1.30
CA SER A 22 0.90 7.97 0.71
C SER A 22 1.12 6.47 0.81
N HIS A 23 2.36 6.02 0.78
CA HIS A 23 2.67 4.58 0.83
C HIS A 23 3.25 4.16 2.16
N LYS A 24 3.86 5.09 2.86
CA LYS A 24 4.50 4.87 4.16
C LYS A 24 5.63 3.86 4.01
N THR A 25 5.91 3.13 5.06
CA THR A 25 6.94 2.12 5.02
C THR A 25 6.32 0.77 4.67
N GLU A 26 7.18 -0.17 4.37
CA GLU A 26 6.78 -1.53 4.11
C GLU A 26 6.02 -2.12 5.30
N VAL A 27 6.50 -1.83 6.51
CA VAL A 27 5.85 -2.31 7.73
C VAL A 27 4.46 -1.70 7.87
N ASP A 28 4.33 -0.41 7.61
CA ASP A 28 3.03 0.27 7.70
C ASP A 28 2.05 -0.30 6.69
N GLN A 29 2.52 -0.58 5.48
CA GLN A 29 1.66 -1.18 4.47
C GLN A 29 1.20 -2.57 4.90
N PHE A 30 2.10 -3.36 5.47
CA PHE A 30 1.76 -4.69 5.96
C PHE A 30 0.67 -4.62 7.03
N HIS A 31 0.80 -3.67 7.96
CA HIS A 31 -0.20 -3.49 9.00
C HIS A 31 -1.54 -3.03 8.43
N ASN A 32 -1.51 -2.13 7.46
CA ASN A 32 -2.74 -1.66 6.81
C ASN A 32 -3.46 -2.81 6.12
N ILE A 33 -2.72 -3.64 5.41
CA ILE A 33 -3.31 -4.75 4.69
C ILE A 33 -3.85 -5.79 5.68
N SER A 34 -3.12 -6.06 6.76
CA SER A 34 -3.59 -6.98 7.79
C SER A 34 -4.91 -6.49 8.39
N ASP A 35 -5.00 -5.20 8.64
CA ASP A 35 -6.22 -4.60 9.19
C ASP A 35 -7.38 -4.72 8.21
N LEU A 36 -7.11 -4.48 6.91
CA LEU A 36 -8.13 -4.61 5.88
C LEU A 36 -8.61 -6.04 5.75
N ILE A 37 -7.71 -7.00 5.85
CA ILE A 37 -8.07 -8.42 5.82
C ILE A 37 -9.01 -8.73 6.97
N GLU A 38 -8.65 -8.28 8.17
CA GLU A 38 -9.46 -8.57 9.36
C GLU A 38 -10.84 -7.94 9.24
N ARG A 39 -10.91 -6.69 8.82
CA ARG A 39 -12.19 -6.01 8.65
C ARG A 39 -13.07 -6.68 7.61
N THR A 40 -12.47 -7.06 6.50
CA THR A 40 -13.18 -7.70 5.40
C THR A 40 -13.71 -9.05 5.83
N ALA A 41 -12.88 -9.83 6.51
CA ALA A 41 -13.28 -11.15 6.99
C ALA A 41 -14.42 -11.04 8.01
N ASN A 42 -14.36 -10.00 8.86
CA ASN A 42 -15.42 -9.78 9.85
C ASN A 42 -16.75 -9.43 9.20
N LYS A 43 -16.73 -8.94 7.97
CA LYS A 43 -17.95 -8.67 7.21
C LYS A 43 -18.46 -9.91 6.48
N GLY A 44 -17.73 -11.01 6.56
CA GLY A 44 -18.09 -12.22 5.84
C GLY A 44 -17.64 -12.22 4.39
N GLU A 45 -16.71 -11.35 4.02
CA GLU A 45 -16.19 -11.26 2.66
C GLU A 45 -14.83 -11.93 2.59
N TYR A 46 -14.44 -12.31 1.38
CA TYR A 46 -13.20 -13.08 1.16
C TYR A 46 -12.16 -12.33 0.34
N SER A 47 -12.41 -11.07 0.01
CA SER A 47 -11.49 -10.32 -0.84
C SER A 47 -11.73 -8.83 -0.69
N PHE A 48 -10.69 -8.06 -1.04
CA PHE A 48 -10.82 -6.61 -1.12
C PHE A 48 -9.90 -6.09 -2.20
N ILE A 49 -10.13 -4.84 -2.61
CA ILE A 49 -9.32 -4.20 -3.64
C ILE A 49 -8.35 -3.25 -2.96
N PHE A 50 -7.07 -3.42 -3.26
CA PHE A 50 -6.01 -2.56 -2.74
C PHE A 50 -5.53 -1.66 -3.88
N LYS A 51 -5.62 -0.35 -3.68
CA LYS A 51 -5.43 0.62 -4.76
C LYS A 51 -4.02 1.17 -4.85
N TYR A 52 -3.11 0.68 -4.01
CA TYR A 52 -1.75 1.18 -3.98
C TYR A 52 -0.79 0.09 -4.41
N GLU A 53 0.43 0.53 -4.77
CA GLU A 53 1.45 -0.42 -5.17
C GLU A 53 1.91 -1.25 -3.97
N LEU A 54 2.04 -2.55 -4.16
CA LEU A 54 2.50 -3.43 -3.09
C LEU A 54 4.02 -3.47 -3.04
N PHE A 55 4.58 -3.35 -1.84
CA PHE A 55 6.00 -3.61 -1.65
C PHE A 55 6.29 -5.08 -1.95
N PRO A 56 7.43 -5.39 -2.58
CA PRO A 56 7.74 -6.79 -2.92
C PRO A 56 7.69 -7.74 -1.72
N LYS A 57 8.18 -7.31 -0.57
CA LYS A 57 8.14 -8.17 0.62
C LYS A 57 6.73 -8.40 1.12
N VAL A 58 5.88 -7.39 1.02
CA VAL A 58 4.48 -7.53 1.42
C VAL A 58 3.79 -8.51 0.49
N TYR A 59 4.04 -8.37 -0.81
CA TYR A 59 3.52 -9.29 -1.80
C TYR A 59 3.94 -10.72 -1.50
N ASP A 60 5.23 -10.93 -1.26
CA ASP A 60 5.76 -12.25 -0.99
C ASP A 60 5.17 -12.84 0.29
N THR A 61 5.06 -12.02 1.34
CA THR A 61 4.50 -12.48 2.61
C THR A 61 3.05 -12.91 2.45
N LEU A 62 2.27 -12.15 1.69
CA LEU A 62 0.88 -12.52 1.44
C LEU A 62 0.80 -13.85 0.68
N ARG A 63 1.65 -14.02 -0.33
CA ARG A 63 1.68 -15.27 -1.09
C ARG A 63 2.07 -16.45 -0.22
N GLU A 64 3.04 -16.25 0.67
CA GLU A 64 3.47 -17.30 1.58
C GLU A 64 2.38 -17.72 2.54
N ASN A 65 1.47 -16.81 2.83
CA ASN A 65 0.34 -17.10 3.72
C ASN A 65 -0.91 -17.51 2.93
N GLU A 66 -0.73 -17.88 1.67
CA GLU A 66 -1.76 -18.49 0.83
C GLU A 66 -2.84 -17.53 0.39
N TYR A 67 -2.55 -16.24 0.37
CA TYR A 67 -3.46 -15.26 -0.24
C TYR A 67 -3.25 -15.23 -1.72
N ASP A 68 -4.34 -15.07 -2.46
CA ASP A 68 -4.29 -14.87 -3.91
C ASP A 68 -4.23 -13.39 -4.20
N ILE A 69 -3.32 -13.00 -5.09
CA ILE A 69 -3.16 -11.61 -5.48
C ILE A 69 -3.23 -11.52 -6.98
N ILE A 70 -4.20 -10.76 -7.47
CA ILE A 70 -4.40 -10.53 -8.89
C ILE A 70 -4.37 -9.03 -9.14
N GLN A 71 -3.61 -8.61 -10.14
CA GLN A 71 -3.57 -7.20 -10.51
C GLN A 71 -4.47 -6.99 -11.72
N ASP A 72 -5.37 -6.01 -11.59
CA ASP A 72 -6.24 -5.61 -12.69
C ASP A 72 -5.40 -4.81 -13.69
N GLU A 73 -5.40 -5.24 -14.95
CA GLU A 73 -4.58 -4.61 -15.96
C GLU A 73 -5.06 -3.20 -16.32
N LEU A 74 -6.34 -2.93 -16.17
CA LEU A 74 -6.89 -1.63 -16.52
C LEU A 74 -6.66 -0.59 -15.44
N THR A 75 -6.96 -0.94 -14.20
CA THR A 75 -6.87 0.00 -13.08
C THR A 75 -5.55 -0.10 -12.34
N ARG A 76 -4.82 -1.19 -12.54
CA ARG A 76 -3.56 -1.50 -11.84
C ARG A 76 -3.77 -1.72 -10.34
N ASN A 77 -5.02 -1.87 -9.92
CA ASN A 77 -5.34 -2.21 -8.53
C ASN A 77 -5.08 -3.69 -8.30
N TYR A 78 -4.82 -4.03 -7.03
CA TYR A 78 -4.64 -5.42 -6.65
C TYR A 78 -5.91 -5.94 -6.01
N ILE A 79 -6.26 -7.17 -6.34
CA ILE A 79 -7.36 -7.86 -5.69
C ILE A 79 -6.74 -8.94 -4.83
N ILE A 80 -6.90 -8.81 -3.52
CA ILE A 80 -6.32 -9.74 -2.56
C ILE A 80 -7.45 -10.57 -1.99
N SER A 81 -7.32 -11.89 -2.10
CA SER A 81 -8.37 -12.80 -1.67
C SER A 81 -7.80 -13.99 -0.93
N TRP A 82 -8.66 -14.63 -0.14
CA TRP A 82 -8.25 -15.80 0.65
C TRP A 82 -9.29 -16.90 0.64
N ARG A 83 -10.07 -16.91 -0.38
CA ARG A 83 -11.12 -17.90 -0.53
C ARG A 83 -10.65 -19.28 -1.01
#